data_4a9b133e8afc89a5593830085027f6c8
#
_entry.id   4a9b133e8afc89a5593830085027f6c8
#
_cell.length_a   1.000
_cell.length_b   1.000
_cell.length_c   1.000
_cell.angle_alpha   90.00
_cell.angle_beta   90.00
_cell.angle_gamma   90.00
#
_symmetry.space_group_name_H-M   'P 1'
#
loop_
_entity.id
_entity.type
_entity.pdbx_description
1 polymer ?
#
loop_
_entity_poly.entity_id
_entity_poly.type
_entity_poly.pdbx_seq_one_letter_code
_entity_poly.pdbx_strand_id
1 'polypeptide(L)'
;MAVSISELFSIPLIYRIDLSPDGRTLLYSSNASGVAHLYVLRTKHGSRPNQITHGNDPVTSGFLSPSGDQVLYLQDKDGNELHHLFLTSKDGTKTEQLTKNPCRTWRACWDSYGKEIARSYTTQKSCGIEVFNLKTGENSVLIEQETPIFDLSYSHDGKWIACTEYGGGKDPKNMQVTVVKRNDPEDVIHYKFKDGSKEVLPSWSPDDKKVAFLSDSKGKNQVVVEDFKGTDRQFLPLNEGEEAVDVQNPCWSAKSDVVYYAVSKHSRTCLYKHPLNREKTALPFPDGTILFFKGSKDGKTIVALHSSLSSPHCIYMNEMGSKTVRPLTSRKYKVNPAKLAKPKPVWYKSSDGLKIHAWYLPAGRGQIPQPAVVWPHGGPTYQTYDAWDPFLQSISQSGFAVLASNFRGSTGYGAEFRNMNLSDLGGGDLEDVVAGAKWLAKQREIDKSKIAIFGGSYGGYMTLMALTKRPEVFAAGVAFVPITDWLESYELDDATFRKMDEELFGGPPEKKRELYRDRSPINFVSKIKVPVLITAGRNDPRCPIQPIEKFVKRLKEMKHPHEFIVDEKEGHVSGRVGPLKREFTTGVNYLKKTLSVQ
;
A
#
# COMPACT_ATOMS: atom_id res chain seq x y z
N MET A 1 23.87 11.73 20.22
CA MET A 1 23.97 10.39 19.60
C MET A 1 22.85 10.21 18.61
N ALA A 2 23.11 9.58 17.47
CA ALA A 2 22.09 9.23 16.48
C ALA A 2 21.12 8.18 17.08
N VAL A 3 19.92 8.10 16.51
CA VAL A 3 18.93 7.08 16.90
C VAL A 3 19.31 5.76 16.26
N SER A 4 19.35 4.68 17.03
CA SER A 4 19.69 3.35 16.52
C SER A 4 18.54 2.72 15.74
N ILE A 5 18.85 1.77 14.82
CA ILE A 5 17.84 0.98 14.09
C ILE A 5 16.91 0.29 15.11
N SER A 6 17.45 -0.27 16.20
CA SER A 6 16.64 -0.93 17.22
C SER A 6 15.65 0.00 17.90
N GLU A 7 16.03 1.24 18.16
CA GLU A 7 15.12 2.27 18.71
C GLU A 7 14.04 2.65 17.69
N LEU A 8 14.37 2.83 16.40
CA LEU A 8 13.40 3.14 15.36
C LEU A 8 12.36 2.03 15.18
N PHE A 9 12.80 0.77 15.16
CA PHE A 9 11.91 -0.40 15.06
C PHE A 9 11.18 -0.73 16.38
N SER A 10 11.52 -0.07 17.50
CA SER A 10 10.71 -0.15 18.73
C SER A 10 9.48 0.75 18.69
N ILE A 11 9.36 1.63 17.71
CA ILE A 11 8.18 2.47 17.49
C ILE A 11 7.13 1.63 16.77
N PRO A 12 5.94 1.44 17.36
CA PRO A 12 4.91 0.61 16.74
C PRO A 12 4.41 1.21 15.42
N LEU A 13 4.25 0.35 14.42
CA LEU A 13 3.50 0.66 13.23
C LEU A 13 2.01 0.37 13.47
N ILE A 14 1.16 1.16 12.84
CA ILE A 14 -0.29 0.94 12.79
C ILE A 14 -0.63 0.71 11.32
N TYR A 15 -1.30 -0.41 11.00
CA TYR A 15 -1.54 -0.82 9.63
C TYR A 15 -2.93 -0.42 9.13
N ARG A 16 -3.95 -0.58 9.98
CA ARG A 16 -5.34 -0.29 9.66
C ARG A 16 -6.11 0.19 10.88
N ILE A 17 -7.23 0.89 10.60
CA ILE A 17 -8.19 1.34 11.62
C ILE A 17 -9.61 1.05 11.16
N ASP A 18 -10.49 0.82 12.11
CA ASP A 18 -11.95 0.80 11.94
C ASP A 18 -12.63 1.42 13.16
N LEU A 19 -13.87 1.88 13.01
CA LEU A 19 -14.62 2.59 14.04
C LEU A 19 -16.02 2.00 14.16
N SER A 20 -16.46 1.76 15.39
CA SER A 20 -17.82 1.32 15.64
C SER A 20 -18.85 2.34 15.15
N PRO A 21 -20.06 1.90 14.77
CA PRO A 21 -21.10 2.80 14.25
C PRO A 21 -21.45 3.98 15.18
N ASP A 22 -21.36 3.78 16.49
CA ASP A 22 -21.61 4.79 17.52
C ASP A 22 -20.40 5.69 17.83
N GLY A 23 -19.27 5.48 17.13
CA GLY A 23 -18.03 6.23 17.32
C GLY A 23 -17.30 6.00 18.65
N ARG A 24 -17.73 5.04 19.48
CA ARG A 24 -17.21 4.84 20.83
C ARG A 24 -16.10 3.80 20.95
N THR A 25 -15.93 2.97 19.93
CA THR A 25 -14.93 1.90 19.89
C THR A 25 -14.10 2.02 18.63
N LEU A 26 -12.80 2.18 18.81
CA LEU A 26 -11.78 2.12 17.75
C LEU A 26 -11.20 0.70 17.74
N LEU A 27 -11.16 0.09 16.55
CA LEU A 27 -10.36 -1.08 16.23
C LEU A 27 -9.14 -0.64 15.43
N TYR A 28 -7.96 -1.15 15.76
CA TYR A 28 -6.77 -0.90 14.95
C TYR A 28 -5.80 -2.09 15.01
N SER A 29 -5.01 -2.26 13.96
CA SER A 29 -3.93 -3.26 13.93
C SER A 29 -2.59 -2.59 14.17
N SER A 30 -1.73 -3.21 14.99
CA SER A 30 -0.41 -2.69 15.32
C SER A 30 0.55 -3.81 15.71
N ASN A 31 1.85 -3.61 15.44
CA ASN A 31 2.92 -4.50 15.87
C ASN A 31 3.51 -4.13 17.24
N ALA A 32 2.75 -3.46 18.09
CA ALA A 32 3.20 -3.00 19.42
C ALA A 32 3.66 -4.13 20.35
N SER A 33 3.14 -5.34 20.18
CA SER A 33 3.56 -6.56 20.91
C SER A 33 4.73 -7.32 20.26
N GLY A 34 5.31 -6.79 19.17
CA GLY A 34 6.35 -7.45 18.39
C GLY A 34 5.82 -8.21 17.15
N VAL A 35 4.53 -8.49 17.10
CA VAL A 35 3.79 -9.07 15.98
C VAL A 35 2.57 -8.18 15.74
N ALA A 36 2.16 -8.01 14.47
CA ALA A 36 0.96 -7.26 14.16
C ALA A 36 -0.29 -7.98 14.68
N HIS A 37 -1.04 -7.31 15.54
CA HIS A 37 -2.28 -7.82 16.13
C HIS A 37 -3.34 -6.73 16.18
N LEU A 38 -4.60 -7.14 16.41
CA LEU A 38 -5.73 -6.24 16.58
C LEU A 38 -5.85 -5.77 18.03
N TYR A 39 -6.15 -4.48 18.16
CA TYR A 39 -6.39 -3.80 19.43
C TYR A 39 -7.72 -3.08 19.38
N VAL A 40 -8.46 -3.17 20.48
CA VAL A 40 -9.69 -2.42 20.70
C VAL A 40 -9.42 -1.33 21.73
N LEU A 41 -9.86 -0.11 21.42
CA LEU A 41 -9.70 1.06 22.27
C LEU A 41 -11.02 1.84 22.36
N ARG A 42 -11.47 2.18 23.55
CA ARG A 42 -12.57 3.15 23.70
C ARG A 42 -12.11 4.53 23.31
N THR A 43 -12.91 5.27 22.53
CA THR A 43 -12.56 6.62 22.07
C THR A 43 -12.63 7.67 23.18
N LYS A 44 -13.06 7.30 24.39
CA LYS A 44 -13.03 8.17 25.59
C LYS A 44 -11.59 8.47 26.03
N HIS A 45 -11.35 9.69 26.48
CA HIS A 45 -10.03 10.11 26.97
C HIS A 45 -9.52 9.21 28.11
N GLY A 46 -8.22 8.90 28.09
CA GLY A 46 -7.56 8.08 29.11
C GLY A 46 -7.81 6.58 29.00
N SER A 47 -8.52 6.11 27.97
CA SER A 47 -8.72 4.69 27.72
C SER A 47 -7.41 4.00 27.36
N ARG A 48 -7.29 2.70 27.71
CA ARG A 48 -6.14 1.86 27.34
C ARG A 48 -6.55 0.86 26.26
N PRO A 49 -5.68 0.57 25.30
CA PRO A 49 -5.94 -0.44 24.29
C PRO A 49 -5.93 -1.85 24.91
N ASN A 50 -6.83 -2.71 24.43
CA ASN A 50 -6.87 -4.13 24.71
C ASN A 50 -6.51 -4.90 23.45
N GLN A 51 -5.51 -5.78 23.51
CA GLN A 51 -5.14 -6.68 22.41
C GLN A 51 -6.14 -7.84 22.37
N ILE A 52 -6.70 -8.12 21.20
CA ILE A 52 -7.78 -9.12 21.02
C ILE A 52 -7.38 -10.30 20.12
N THR A 53 -6.25 -10.22 19.42
CA THR A 53 -5.67 -11.36 18.68
C THR A 53 -4.27 -11.64 19.18
N HIS A 54 -3.84 -12.91 19.13
CA HIS A 54 -2.58 -13.37 19.69
C HIS A 54 -1.94 -14.43 18.79
N GLY A 55 -0.70 -14.78 19.03
CA GLY A 55 0.03 -15.81 18.30
C GLY A 55 1.21 -15.26 17.52
N ASN A 56 1.75 -16.09 16.64
CA ASN A 56 2.95 -15.77 15.86
C ASN A 56 2.63 -15.24 14.45
N ASP A 57 1.45 -15.55 13.92
CA ASP A 57 1.06 -15.09 12.60
C ASP A 57 0.39 -13.72 12.67
N PRO A 58 0.82 -12.76 11.84
CA PRO A 58 0.32 -11.40 11.89
C PRO A 58 -1.16 -11.28 11.53
N VAL A 59 -1.85 -10.33 12.19
CA VAL A 59 -3.19 -9.88 11.83
C VAL A 59 -3.13 -8.38 11.55
N THR A 60 -3.14 -8.01 10.28
CA THR A 60 -2.97 -6.62 9.84
C THR A 60 -4.29 -5.93 9.52
N SER A 61 -5.40 -6.66 9.42
CA SER A 61 -6.70 -6.12 9.02
C SER A 61 -7.84 -6.75 9.81
N GLY A 62 -8.77 -5.92 10.28
CA GLY A 62 -9.99 -6.35 10.97
C GLY A 62 -11.12 -5.34 10.80
N PHE A 63 -12.37 -5.80 10.97
CA PHE A 63 -13.58 -5.04 10.71
C PHE A 63 -14.60 -5.28 11.84
N LEU A 64 -15.04 -4.21 12.49
CA LEU A 64 -16.09 -4.28 13.50
C LEU A 64 -17.44 -4.66 12.87
N SER A 65 -18.18 -5.51 13.56
CA SER A 65 -19.57 -5.79 13.20
C SER A 65 -20.45 -4.53 13.30
N PRO A 66 -21.61 -4.49 12.63
CA PRO A 66 -22.55 -3.38 12.75
C PRO A 66 -23.06 -3.13 14.18
N SER A 67 -23.09 -4.14 15.04
CA SER A 67 -23.36 -3.99 16.47
C SER A 67 -22.16 -3.51 17.29
N GLY A 68 -20.93 -3.65 16.75
CA GLY A 68 -19.69 -3.29 17.42
C GLY A 68 -19.25 -4.25 18.53
N ASP A 69 -19.80 -5.45 18.60
CA ASP A 69 -19.49 -6.48 19.61
C ASP A 69 -18.63 -7.64 19.09
N GLN A 70 -18.52 -7.78 17.77
CA GLN A 70 -17.70 -8.77 17.10
C GLN A 70 -16.68 -8.10 16.15
N VAL A 71 -15.62 -8.83 15.84
CA VAL A 71 -14.57 -8.41 14.90
C VAL A 71 -14.31 -9.55 13.91
N LEU A 72 -14.50 -9.25 12.64
CA LEU A 72 -14.03 -10.07 11.53
C LEU A 72 -12.58 -9.74 11.25
N TYR A 73 -11.71 -10.75 11.03
CA TYR A 73 -10.34 -10.50 10.61
C TYR A 73 -9.82 -11.55 9.64
N LEU A 74 -8.75 -11.18 8.94
CA LEU A 74 -8.03 -12.01 8.00
C LEU A 74 -6.69 -12.41 8.61
N GLN A 75 -6.32 -13.68 8.47
CA GLN A 75 -5.01 -14.18 8.88
C GLN A 75 -4.53 -15.24 7.90
N ASP A 76 -3.28 -15.12 7.50
CA ASP A 76 -2.52 -16.11 6.74
C ASP A 76 -1.52 -16.82 7.66
N LYS A 77 -0.82 -17.79 7.11
CA LYS A 77 0.23 -18.53 7.81
C LYS A 77 1.60 -18.23 7.19
N ASP A 78 2.55 -17.85 8.04
CA ASP A 78 3.96 -17.61 7.65
C ASP A 78 4.11 -16.67 6.44
N GLY A 79 3.18 -15.71 6.25
CA GLY A 79 3.22 -14.71 5.20
C GLY A 79 2.88 -15.20 3.78
N ASN A 80 2.20 -16.34 3.62
CA ASN A 80 1.84 -16.90 2.33
C ASN A 80 0.65 -16.21 1.64
N GLU A 81 0.04 -15.23 2.29
CA GLU A 81 -1.14 -14.47 1.83
C GLU A 81 -2.38 -15.31 1.46
N LEU A 82 -2.41 -16.57 1.86
CA LEU A 82 -3.59 -17.41 1.78
C LEU A 82 -4.41 -17.26 3.07
N HIS A 83 -5.40 -16.39 3.02
CA HIS A 83 -6.12 -15.96 4.21
C HIS A 83 -7.27 -16.89 4.59
N HIS A 84 -7.38 -17.13 5.88
CA HIS A 84 -8.62 -17.57 6.52
C HIS A 84 -9.38 -16.38 7.08
N LEU A 85 -10.72 -16.48 7.09
CA LEU A 85 -11.60 -15.57 7.81
C LEU A 85 -11.81 -16.09 9.22
N PHE A 86 -11.68 -15.20 10.19
CA PHE A 86 -11.94 -15.45 11.60
C PHE A 86 -12.95 -14.44 12.15
N LEU A 87 -13.81 -14.90 13.04
CA LEU A 87 -14.72 -14.08 13.80
C LEU A 87 -14.35 -14.15 15.27
N THR A 88 -14.16 -13.00 15.91
CA THR A 88 -13.89 -12.95 17.36
C THR A 88 -14.80 -11.98 18.07
N SER A 89 -15.07 -12.22 19.37
CA SER A 89 -15.69 -11.22 20.23
C SER A 89 -14.78 -10.01 20.39
N LYS A 90 -15.31 -8.83 20.63
CA LYS A 90 -14.51 -7.60 20.74
C LYS A 90 -13.54 -7.59 21.95
N ASP A 91 -13.69 -8.50 22.89
CA ASP A 91 -12.75 -8.72 24.00
C ASP A 91 -11.70 -9.81 23.70
N GLY A 92 -11.81 -10.51 22.56
CA GLY A 92 -10.92 -11.57 22.13
C GLY A 92 -11.12 -12.93 22.81
N THR A 93 -12.17 -13.10 23.63
CA THR A 93 -12.37 -14.31 24.45
C THR A 93 -12.97 -15.48 23.67
N LYS A 94 -13.68 -15.22 22.57
CA LYS A 94 -14.32 -16.23 21.72
C LYS A 94 -13.89 -16.00 20.28
N THR A 95 -13.20 -16.96 19.69
CA THR A 95 -12.74 -16.90 18.30
C THR A 95 -13.15 -18.14 17.55
N GLU A 96 -13.67 -17.95 16.35
CA GLU A 96 -14.09 -19.00 15.42
C GLU A 96 -13.47 -18.76 14.05
N GLN A 97 -12.99 -19.83 13.40
CA GLN A 97 -12.55 -19.80 12.00
C GLN A 97 -13.74 -20.10 11.10
N LEU A 98 -14.08 -19.16 10.21
CA LEU A 98 -15.25 -19.30 9.33
C LEU A 98 -14.95 -20.11 8.05
N THR A 99 -13.71 -20.09 7.57
CA THR A 99 -13.34 -20.73 6.29
C THR A 99 -12.54 -22.00 6.49
N LYS A 100 -12.86 -23.06 5.73
CA LYS A 100 -12.08 -24.31 5.71
C LYS A 100 -10.85 -24.20 4.81
N ASN A 101 -11.01 -23.62 3.62
CA ASN A 101 -9.95 -23.47 2.64
C ASN A 101 -9.47 -22.01 2.60
N PRO A 102 -8.16 -21.77 2.73
CA PRO A 102 -7.60 -20.43 2.58
C PRO A 102 -7.53 -20.03 1.11
N CYS A 103 -7.68 -18.75 0.85
CA CYS A 103 -7.41 -18.17 -0.46
C CYS A 103 -6.94 -16.72 -0.30
N ARG A 104 -6.35 -16.13 -1.33
CA ARG A 104 -6.07 -14.71 -1.29
C ARG A 104 -7.39 -13.95 -1.18
N THR A 105 -7.49 -13.11 -0.16
CA THR A 105 -8.67 -12.27 0.12
C THR A 105 -8.24 -10.82 0.10
N TRP A 106 -8.79 -10.04 -0.83
CA TRP A 106 -8.48 -8.62 -0.97
C TRP A 106 -9.32 -7.77 -0.02
N ARG A 107 -10.58 -8.13 0.13
CA ARG A 107 -11.52 -7.43 1.00
C ARG A 107 -12.53 -8.39 1.61
N ALA A 108 -12.93 -8.09 2.83
CA ALA A 108 -14.12 -8.66 3.45
C ALA A 108 -14.95 -7.54 4.08
N CYS A 109 -16.25 -7.68 4.10
CA CYS A 109 -17.17 -6.72 4.70
C CYS A 109 -18.40 -7.40 5.29
N TRP A 110 -18.98 -6.74 6.28
CA TRP A 110 -20.27 -7.11 6.86
C TRP A 110 -21.42 -6.57 6.02
N ASP A 111 -22.55 -7.29 6.02
CA ASP A 111 -23.83 -6.68 5.70
C ASP A 111 -24.24 -5.72 6.83
N SER A 112 -25.23 -4.86 6.59
CA SER A 112 -25.64 -3.84 7.57
C SER A 112 -26.32 -4.37 8.83
N TYR A 113 -26.75 -5.64 8.79
CA TYR A 113 -27.46 -6.30 9.87
C TYR A 113 -26.58 -7.22 10.70
N GLY A 114 -25.34 -7.45 10.30
CA GLY A 114 -24.41 -8.40 10.94
C GLY A 114 -24.81 -9.87 10.78
N LYS A 115 -25.52 -10.19 9.69
CA LYS A 115 -26.01 -11.54 9.38
C LYS A 115 -25.15 -12.25 8.36
N GLU A 116 -24.52 -11.49 7.46
CA GLU A 116 -23.71 -12.00 6.39
C GLU A 116 -22.33 -11.31 6.35
N ILE A 117 -21.35 -12.03 5.82
CA ILE A 117 -20.03 -11.54 5.50
C ILE A 117 -19.78 -11.86 4.04
N ALA A 118 -19.41 -10.84 3.24
CA ALA A 118 -18.89 -11.04 1.90
C ALA A 118 -17.38 -10.93 1.90
N ARG A 119 -16.68 -11.77 1.09
CA ARG A 119 -15.26 -11.58 0.76
C ARG A 119 -15.02 -11.64 -0.74
N SER A 120 -14.09 -10.83 -1.23
CA SER A 120 -13.49 -11.06 -2.56
C SER A 120 -12.36 -12.07 -2.41
N TYR A 121 -12.31 -13.05 -3.29
CA TYR A 121 -11.29 -14.09 -3.27
C TYR A 121 -10.59 -14.24 -4.61
N THR A 122 -9.35 -14.74 -4.56
CA THR A 122 -8.56 -15.11 -5.73
C THR A 122 -7.93 -16.48 -5.50
N THR A 123 -8.00 -17.31 -6.53
CA THR A 123 -7.31 -18.60 -6.64
C THR A 123 -6.31 -18.55 -7.80
N GLN A 124 -5.68 -19.67 -8.10
CA GLN A 124 -4.81 -19.78 -9.27
C GLN A 124 -5.55 -19.56 -10.61
N LYS A 125 -6.87 -19.82 -10.67
CA LYS A 125 -7.64 -19.85 -11.92
C LYS A 125 -8.81 -18.87 -11.95
N SER A 126 -9.41 -18.58 -10.80
CA SER A 126 -10.63 -17.78 -10.71
C SER A 126 -10.57 -16.77 -9.58
N CYS A 127 -11.40 -15.76 -9.71
CA CYS A 127 -11.68 -14.73 -8.72
C CYS A 127 -13.18 -14.66 -8.50
N GLY A 128 -13.62 -14.11 -7.36
CA GLY A 128 -15.05 -14.00 -7.14
C GLY A 128 -15.43 -13.32 -5.84
N ILE A 129 -16.74 -13.35 -5.58
CA ILE A 129 -17.36 -12.93 -4.31
C ILE A 129 -18.00 -14.14 -3.67
N GLU A 130 -17.61 -14.45 -2.44
CA GLU A 130 -18.21 -15.48 -1.60
C GLU A 130 -18.93 -14.83 -0.42
N VAL A 131 -20.11 -15.33 -0.09
CA VAL A 131 -20.93 -14.81 1.01
C VAL A 131 -21.19 -15.91 2.04
N PHE A 132 -20.92 -15.59 3.30
CA PHE A 132 -21.09 -16.44 4.48
C PHE A 132 -22.34 -16.00 5.25
N ASN A 133 -23.29 -16.89 5.44
CA ASN A 133 -24.44 -16.65 6.31
C ASN A 133 -24.11 -17.13 7.73
N LEU A 134 -24.01 -16.20 8.68
CA LEU A 134 -23.60 -16.51 10.06
C LEU A 134 -24.65 -17.26 10.87
N LYS A 135 -25.92 -17.26 10.44
CA LYS A 135 -26.99 -17.98 11.14
C LYS A 135 -27.03 -19.46 10.73
N THR A 136 -26.89 -19.74 9.42
CA THR A 136 -26.97 -21.12 8.91
C THR A 136 -25.61 -21.81 8.85
N GLY A 137 -24.50 -21.03 8.87
CA GLY A 137 -23.14 -21.51 8.65
C GLY A 137 -22.84 -21.87 7.17
N GLU A 138 -23.78 -21.56 6.27
CA GLU A 138 -23.62 -21.82 4.84
C GLU A 138 -22.84 -20.72 4.15
N ASN A 139 -22.05 -21.09 3.14
CA ASN A 139 -21.42 -20.17 2.22
C ASN A 139 -21.91 -20.40 0.79
N SER A 140 -21.95 -19.34 0.01
CA SER A 140 -22.35 -19.38 -1.40
C SER A 140 -21.47 -18.45 -2.21
N VAL A 141 -21.10 -18.91 -3.42
CA VAL A 141 -20.43 -18.07 -4.41
C VAL A 141 -21.49 -17.20 -5.09
N LEU A 142 -21.32 -15.87 -5.00
CA LEU A 142 -22.20 -14.92 -5.65
C LEU A 142 -21.77 -14.62 -7.08
N ILE A 143 -20.47 -14.44 -7.28
CA ILE A 143 -19.83 -14.21 -8.58
C ILE A 143 -18.57 -15.08 -8.64
N GLU A 144 -18.33 -15.71 -9.79
CA GLU A 144 -17.07 -16.33 -10.15
C GLU A 144 -16.66 -15.93 -11.56
N GLN A 145 -15.41 -15.48 -11.73
CA GLN A 145 -14.89 -14.98 -13.00
C GLN A 145 -13.36 -15.13 -13.08
N GLU A 146 -12.79 -14.87 -14.25
CA GLU A 146 -11.32 -14.93 -14.44
C GLU A 146 -10.60 -13.64 -13.97
N THR A 147 -11.31 -12.50 -13.92
CA THR A 147 -10.73 -11.22 -13.57
C THR A 147 -10.90 -10.90 -12.08
N PRO A 148 -9.90 -10.24 -11.45
CA PRO A 148 -9.93 -9.94 -10.02
C PRO A 148 -11.07 -9.00 -9.64
N ILE A 149 -11.60 -9.25 -8.43
CA ILE A 149 -12.54 -8.38 -7.73
C ILE A 149 -11.86 -7.87 -6.46
N PHE A 150 -11.90 -6.56 -6.26
CA PHE A 150 -11.28 -5.89 -5.12
C PHE A 150 -12.37 -5.43 -4.13
N ASP A 151 -12.34 -4.19 -3.74
CA ASP A 151 -13.23 -3.57 -2.77
C ASP A 151 -14.67 -4.07 -2.76
N LEU A 152 -15.19 -4.29 -1.56
CA LEU A 152 -16.57 -4.71 -1.36
C LEU A 152 -17.30 -3.73 -0.43
N SER A 153 -18.55 -3.43 -0.75
CA SER A 153 -19.44 -2.61 0.07
C SER A 153 -20.89 -3.03 -0.11
N TYR A 154 -21.51 -3.53 0.97
CA TYR A 154 -22.96 -3.76 0.98
C TYR A 154 -23.75 -2.45 0.97
N SER A 155 -24.89 -2.42 0.28
CA SER A 155 -25.92 -1.41 0.52
C SER A 155 -26.46 -1.52 1.95
N HIS A 156 -27.02 -0.43 2.48
CA HIS A 156 -27.53 -0.42 3.85
C HIS A 156 -28.79 -1.27 4.01
N ASP A 157 -29.56 -1.47 2.95
CA ASP A 157 -30.70 -2.39 2.91
C ASP A 157 -30.30 -3.87 2.71
N GLY A 158 -29.00 -4.14 2.52
CA GLY A 158 -28.43 -5.49 2.35
C GLY A 158 -28.74 -6.17 1.02
N LYS A 159 -29.38 -5.48 0.06
CA LYS A 159 -29.82 -6.10 -1.20
C LYS A 159 -28.75 -6.09 -2.29
N TRP A 160 -27.74 -5.23 -2.19
CA TRP A 160 -26.74 -4.99 -3.22
C TRP A 160 -25.33 -5.06 -2.65
N ILE A 161 -24.40 -5.51 -3.47
CA ILE A 161 -22.96 -5.44 -3.20
C ILE A 161 -22.32 -4.64 -4.31
N ALA A 162 -21.64 -3.55 -3.97
CA ALA A 162 -20.77 -2.82 -4.88
C ALA A 162 -19.33 -3.31 -4.75
N CYS A 163 -18.63 -3.46 -5.87
CA CYS A 163 -17.24 -3.88 -5.92
C CYS A 163 -16.46 -3.12 -7.00
N THR A 164 -15.14 -3.23 -6.95
CA THR A 164 -14.23 -2.83 -8.03
C THR A 164 -13.76 -4.08 -8.75
N GLU A 165 -13.81 -4.09 -10.08
CA GLU A 165 -13.28 -5.19 -10.89
C GLU A 165 -12.58 -4.66 -12.14
N TYR A 166 -11.78 -5.51 -12.80
CA TYR A 166 -11.34 -5.22 -14.15
C TYR A 166 -12.54 -5.30 -15.10
N GLY A 167 -12.81 -4.19 -15.79
CA GLY A 167 -13.92 -4.09 -16.75
C GLY A 167 -13.61 -4.73 -18.09
N GLY A 168 -14.66 -5.03 -18.85
CA GLY A 168 -14.55 -5.38 -20.27
C GLY A 168 -13.99 -4.21 -21.09
N GLY A 169 -13.49 -4.51 -22.29
CA GLY A 169 -12.94 -3.54 -23.23
C GLY A 169 -11.58 -3.94 -23.78
N LYS A 170 -11.00 -3.10 -24.64
CA LYS A 170 -9.71 -3.37 -25.30
C LYS A 170 -8.50 -2.98 -24.45
N ASP A 171 -8.66 -2.02 -23.56
CA ASP A 171 -7.57 -1.51 -22.73
C ASP A 171 -7.41 -2.39 -21.47
N PRO A 172 -6.26 -3.05 -21.27
CA PRO A 172 -6.06 -3.94 -20.13
C PRO A 172 -6.12 -3.26 -18.76
N LYS A 173 -6.00 -1.92 -18.70
CA LYS A 173 -6.10 -1.15 -17.45
C LYS A 173 -7.51 -0.73 -17.06
N ASN A 174 -8.53 -1.12 -17.86
CA ASN A 174 -9.91 -0.82 -17.54
C ASN A 174 -10.32 -1.37 -16.18
N MET A 175 -10.77 -0.51 -15.29
CA MET A 175 -11.45 -0.90 -14.07
C MET A 175 -12.83 -0.25 -14.00
N GLN A 176 -13.79 -0.92 -13.40
CA GLN A 176 -15.15 -0.42 -13.25
C GLN A 176 -15.68 -0.70 -11.85
N VAL A 177 -16.62 0.11 -11.42
CA VAL A 177 -17.46 -0.22 -10.28
C VAL A 177 -18.64 -1.04 -10.78
N THR A 178 -18.82 -2.21 -10.18
CA THR A 178 -19.92 -3.12 -10.46
C THR A 178 -20.78 -3.24 -9.21
N VAL A 179 -22.09 -3.15 -9.39
CA VAL A 179 -23.09 -3.36 -8.35
C VAL A 179 -23.92 -4.57 -8.71
N VAL A 180 -23.90 -5.59 -7.87
CA VAL A 180 -24.61 -6.85 -8.08
C VAL A 180 -25.68 -7.03 -7.00
N LYS A 181 -26.84 -7.54 -7.42
CA LYS A 181 -27.93 -7.82 -6.49
C LYS A 181 -27.69 -9.13 -5.74
N ARG A 182 -27.78 -9.11 -4.41
CA ARG A 182 -27.43 -10.24 -3.54
C ARG A 182 -28.19 -11.53 -3.84
N ASN A 183 -29.47 -11.44 -4.16
CA ASN A 183 -30.35 -12.59 -4.39
C ASN A 183 -30.66 -12.83 -5.88
N ASP A 184 -30.01 -12.11 -6.78
CA ASP A 184 -30.20 -12.20 -8.22
C ASP A 184 -28.93 -11.72 -8.92
N PRO A 185 -27.88 -12.55 -9.01
CA PRO A 185 -26.56 -12.15 -9.49
C PRO A 185 -26.53 -11.70 -10.97
N GLU A 186 -27.59 -11.96 -11.72
CA GLU A 186 -27.76 -11.48 -13.11
C GLU A 186 -28.21 -10.01 -13.16
N ASP A 187 -28.80 -9.45 -12.09
CA ASP A 187 -29.18 -8.04 -11.98
C ASP A 187 -27.95 -7.22 -11.58
N VAL A 188 -27.21 -6.73 -12.60
CA VAL A 188 -25.92 -6.08 -12.46
C VAL A 188 -25.95 -4.68 -13.06
N ILE A 189 -25.30 -3.72 -12.38
CA ILE A 189 -25.12 -2.34 -12.85
C ILE A 189 -23.63 -2.04 -12.89
N HIS A 190 -23.15 -1.51 -14.02
CA HIS A 190 -21.75 -1.10 -14.19
C HIS A 190 -21.64 0.41 -14.27
N TYR A 191 -20.72 1.00 -13.50
CA TYR A 191 -20.30 2.39 -13.61
C TYR A 191 -18.95 2.41 -14.31
N LYS A 192 -18.98 2.80 -15.60
CA LYS A 192 -17.83 2.92 -16.48
C LYS A 192 -17.97 4.16 -17.34
N PHE A 193 -16.91 5.00 -17.42
CA PHE A 193 -17.02 6.27 -18.13
C PHE A 193 -16.39 6.26 -19.51
N LYS A 194 -15.19 5.73 -19.63
CA LYS A 194 -14.51 5.58 -20.92
C LYS A 194 -13.54 4.42 -20.92
N ASP A 195 -13.13 3.97 -22.10
CA ASP A 195 -12.08 2.97 -22.24
C ASP A 195 -10.76 3.50 -21.66
N GLY A 196 -10.08 2.69 -20.88
CA GLY A 196 -8.83 3.02 -20.20
C GLY A 196 -8.96 3.85 -18.93
N SER A 197 -10.18 4.21 -18.45
CA SER A 197 -10.35 4.82 -17.13
C SER A 197 -10.45 3.76 -16.03
N LYS A 198 -10.23 4.21 -14.79
CA LYS A 198 -10.41 3.40 -13.58
C LYS A 198 -11.51 4.02 -12.72
N GLU A 199 -12.60 3.29 -12.55
CA GLU A 199 -13.65 3.57 -11.58
C GLU A 199 -13.48 2.57 -10.43
N VAL A 200 -13.19 3.07 -9.20
CA VAL A 200 -12.74 2.23 -8.07
C VAL A 200 -13.28 2.72 -6.72
N LEU A 201 -13.23 1.85 -5.70
CA LEU A 201 -13.52 2.17 -4.31
C LEU A 201 -14.97 2.65 -4.06
N PRO A 202 -15.98 1.85 -4.40
CA PRO A 202 -17.38 2.24 -4.21
C PRO A 202 -17.78 2.34 -2.73
N SER A 203 -18.67 3.29 -2.44
CA SER A 203 -19.26 3.50 -1.11
C SER A 203 -20.71 3.97 -1.24
N TRP A 204 -21.62 3.27 -0.60
CA TRP A 204 -23.04 3.60 -0.56
C TRP A 204 -23.35 4.79 0.33
N SER A 205 -24.24 5.68 -0.13
CA SER A 205 -24.85 6.65 0.78
C SER A 205 -25.75 5.96 1.81
N PRO A 206 -25.90 6.49 3.03
CA PRO A 206 -26.73 5.87 4.07
C PRO A 206 -28.20 5.59 3.71
N ASP A 207 -28.74 6.32 2.75
CA ASP A 207 -30.10 6.16 2.23
C ASP A 207 -30.18 5.25 0.99
N ASP A 208 -29.07 4.63 0.58
CA ASP A 208 -28.90 3.77 -0.60
C ASP A 208 -29.30 4.40 -1.94
N LYS A 209 -29.44 5.74 -2.01
CA LYS A 209 -29.84 6.43 -3.24
C LYS A 209 -28.65 6.80 -4.11
N LYS A 210 -27.43 6.83 -3.57
CA LYS A 210 -26.22 7.26 -4.26
C LYS A 210 -25.06 6.30 -3.99
N VAL A 211 -24.14 6.24 -4.97
CA VAL A 211 -22.83 5.57 -4.81
C VAL A 211 -21.74 6.63 -5.04
N ALA A 212 -20.79 6.73 -4.11
CA ALA A 212 -19.58 7.50 -4.30
C ALA A 212 -18.43 6.57 -4.65
N PHE A 213 -17.56 6.96 -5.58
CA PHE A 213 -16.40 6.19 -6.00
C PHE A 213 -15.34 7.12 -6.57
N LEU A 214 -14.15 6.62 -6.87
CA LEU A 214 -13.11 7.38 -7.55
C LEU A 214 -13.14 7.09 -9.05
N SER A 215 -12.87 8.12 -9.87
CA SER A 215 -12.64 7.98 -11.29
C SER A 215 -11.47 8.85 -11.76
N ASP A 216 -10.62 8.29 -12.62
CA ASP A 216 -9.55 9.02 -13.30
C ASP A 216 -9.90 9.44 -14.73
N SER A 217 -11.15 9.29 -15.13
CA SER A 217 -11.65 9.58 -16.50
C SER A 217 -11.38 11.01 -16.98
N LYS A 218 -11.13 11.95 -16.07
CA LYS A 218 -10.72 13.33 -16.33
C LYS A 218 -9.22 13.59 -16.16
N GLY A 219 -8.40 12.56 -16.22
CA GLY A 219 -6.94 12.66 -16.16
C GLY A 219 -6.33 12.67 -14.76
N LYS A 220 -7.14 12.65 -13.70
CA LYS A 220 -6.72 12.49 -12.30
C LYS A 220 -7.83 11.86 -11.47
N ASN A 221 -7.48 11.15 -10.40
CA ASN A 221 -8.48 10.58 -9.51
C ASN A 221 -9.33 11.68 -8.86
N GLN A 222 -10.64 11.62 -9.10
CA GLN A 222 -11.66 12.48 -8.48
C GLN A 222 -12.74 11.62 -7.84
N VAL A 223 -13.33 12.12 -6.77
CA VAL A 223 -14.55 11.49 -6.23
C VAL A 223 -15.71 11.83 -7.15
N VAL A 224 -16.44 10.81 -7.52
CA VAL A 224 -17.71 10.90 -8.26
C VAL A 224 -18.82 10.48 -7.33
N VAL A 225 -19.92 11.18 -7.37
CA VAL A 225 -21.18 10.81 -6.72
C VAL A 225 -22.23 10.62 -7.82
N GLU A 226 -22.84 9.46 -7.84
CA GLU A 226 -23.82 9.10 -8.87
C GLU A 226 -25.08 8.52 -8.21
N ASP A 227 -26.24 8.88 -8.75
CA ASP A 227 -27.51 8.33 -8.30
C ASP A 227 -27.58 6.83 -8.61
N PHE A 228 -27.96 6.03 -7.61
CA PHE A 228 -28.17 4.60 -7.83
C PHE A 228 -29.37 4.35 -8.73
N LYS A 229 -29.15 3.66 -9.87
CA LYS A 229 -30.13 3.46 -10.94
C LYS A 229 -30.64 4.75 -11.61
N GLY A 230 -29.95 5.87 -11.38
CA GLY A 230 -30.24 7.16 -12.00
C GLY A 230 -29.19 7.57 -13.03
N THR A 231 -29.31 8.78 -13.52
CA THR A 231 -28.36 9.37 -14.49
C THR A 231 -27.66 10.60 -13.94
N ASP A 232 -28.01 11.03 -12.73
CA ASP A 232 -27.42 12.22 -12.12
C ASP A 232 -26.03 11.90 -11.58
N ARG A 233 -25.03 12.63 -12.08
CA ARG A 233 -23.62 12.40 -11.81
C ARG A 233 -22.90 13.69 -11.48
N GLN A 234 -22.19 13.70 -10.36
CA GLN A 234 -21.41 14.85 -9.92
C GLN A 234 -19.94 14.45 -9.71
N PHE A 235 -19.02 15.13 -10.40
CA PHE A 235 -17.58 15.08 -10.10
C PHE A 235 -17.25 16.14 -9.05
N LEU A 236 -16.73 15.72 -7.89
CA LEU A 236 -16.36 16.65 -6.83
C LEU A 236 -15.06 17.39 -7.20
N PRO A 237 -15.05 18.74 -7.21
CA PRO A 237 -13.93 19.52 -7.72
C PRO A 237 -12.67 19.39 -6.88
N LEU A 238 -11.52 19.40 -7.54
CA LEU A 238 -10.18 19.43 -6.97
C LEU A 238 -9.43 20.66 -7.48
N ASN A 239 -8.51 21.18 -6.65
CA ASN A 239 -7.62 22.26 -7.06
C ASN A 239 -6.48 21.74 -7.96
N GLU A 240 -5.70 22.66 -8.52
CA GLU A 240 -4.52 22.32 -9.30
C GLU A 240 -3.49 21.54 -8.45
N GLY A 241 -2.95 20.46 -9.02
CA GLY A 241 -1.99 19.58 -8.36
C GLY A 241 -2.59 18.70 -7.25
N GLU A 242 -3.91 18.70 -7.07
CA GLU A 242 -4.62 17.80 -6.17
C GLU A 242 -5.14 16.56 -6.91
N GLU A 243 -5.12 15.41 -6.22
CA GLU A 243 -5.70 14.14 -6.66
C GLU A 243 -6.34 13.41 -5.47
N ALA A 244 -7.52 12.83 -5.64
CA ALA A 244 -8.12 11.99 -4.60
C ALA A 244 -7.29 10.71 -4.40
N VAL A 245 -7.07 10.32 -3.15
CA VAL A 245 -6.20 9.18 -2.82
C VAL A 245 -7.00 7.88 -2.88
N ASP A 246 -6.47 6.90 -3.60
CA ASP A 246 -7.07 5.60 -3.87
C ASP A 246 -6.75 4.51 -2.82
N VAL A 247 -6.38 4.91 -1.61
CA VAL A 247 -6.08 3.97 -0.52
C VAL A 247 -7.29 3.62 0.35
N GLN A 248 -8.39 4.34 0.20
CA GLN A 248 -9.62 4.13 0.96
C GLN A 248 -10.86 4.69 0.26
N ASN A 249 -11.98 3.96 0.42
CA ASN A 249 -13.28 4.38 -0.08
C ASN A 249 -13.70 5.74 0.48
N PRO A 250 -14.37 6.59 -0.29
CA PRO A 250 -15.06 7.77 0.22
C PRO A 250 -16.02 7.39 1.37
N CYS A 251 -16.21 8.27 2.32
CA CYS A 251 -17.08 8.04 3.47
C CYS A 251 -18.21 9.08 3.50
N TRP A 252 -19.42 8.66 3.83
CA TRP A 252 -20.59 9.53 3.84
C TRP A 252 -20.92 10.08 5.22
N SER A 253 -21.55 11.27 5.26
CA SER A 253 -22.28 11.74 6.43
C SER A 253 -23.55 10.92 6.66
N ALA A 254 -24.07 10.91 7.88
CA ALA A 254 -25.32 10.21 8.22
C ALA A 254 -26.55 10.68 7.41
N LYS A 255 -26.51 11.89 6.85
CA LYS A 255 -27.61 12.48 6.06
C LYS A 255 -27.45 12.35 4.56
N SER A 256 -26.45 11.62 4.07
CA SER A 256 -26.17 11.45 2.64
C SER A 256 -25.90 12.77 1.87
N ASP A 257 -25.54 13.85 2.57
CA ASP A 257 -25.36 15.20 2.03
C ASP A 257 -23.89 15.65 1.98
N VAL A 258 -22.99 14.89 2.59
CA VAL A 258 -21.55 15.18 2.66
C VAL A 258 -20.75 13.92 2.36
N VAL A 259 -19.67 14.07 1.57
CA VAL A 259 -18.67 13.04 1.34
C VAL A 259 -17.34 13.46 1.98
N TYR A 260 -16.70 12.52 2.69
CA TYR A 260 -15.34 12.67 3.24
C TYR A 260 -14.38 11.87 2.39
N TYR A 261 -13.26 12.47 2.01
CA TYR A 261 -12.22 11.79 1.24
C TYR A 261 -10.86 12.46 1.44
N ALA A 262 -9.80 11.68 1.25
CA ALA A 262 -8.44 12.18 1.32
C ALA A 262 -7.97 12.68 -0.05
N VAL A 263 -7.22 13.77 -0.05
CA VAL A 263 -6.64 14.39 -1.24
C VAL A 263 -5.14 14.49 -1.08
N SER A 264 -4.40 13.99 -2.05
CA SER A 264 -2.93 14.08 -2.12
C SER A 264 -2.51 15.32 -2.89
N LYS A 265 -1.47 15.97 -2.38
CA LYS A 265 -0.70 17.00 -3.10
C LYS A 265 0.77 16.88 -2.72
N HIS A 266 1.63 16.60 -3.70
CA HIS A 266 3.08 16.42 -3.47
C HIS A 266 3.38 15.42 -2.34
N SER A 267 2.76 14.25 -2.39
CA SER A 267 2.93 13.14 -1.43
C SER A 267 2.54 13.44 0.03
N ARG A 268 1.72 14.47 0.24
CA ARG A 268 1.02 14.73 1.51
C ARG A 268 -0.47 14.57 1.29
N THR A 269 -1.19 14.08 2.29
CA THR A 269 -2.63 13.88 2.18
C THR A 269 -3.38 14.64 3.26
N CYS A 270 -4.41 15.37 2.82
CA CYS A 270 -5.36 16.06 3.70
C CYS A 270 -6.74 15.38 3.60
N LEU A 271 -7.44 15.30 4.71
CA LEU A 271 -8.82 14.82 4.74
C LEU A 271 -9.78 15.99 4.59
N TYR A 272 -10.68 15.88 3.63
CA TYR A 272 -11.68 16.90 3.32
C TYR A 272 -13.09 16.45 3.68
N LYS A 273 -13.88 17.40 4.14
CA LYS A 273 -15.32 17.38 4.20
C LYS A 273 -15.87 18.11 2.98
N HIS A 274 -16.71 17.46 2.17
CA HIS A 274 -17.29 18.04 0.97
C HIS A 274 -18.81 17.90 0.97
N PRO A 275 -19.56 18.95 1.36
CA PRO A 275 -21.00 18.99 1.14
C PRO A 275 -21.30 18.96 -0.35
N LEU A 276 -22.30 18.19 -0.80
CA LEU A 276 -22.58 18.01 -2.23
C LEU A 276 -22.96 19.30 -2.97
N ASN A 277 -23.43 20.31 -2.22
CA ASN A 277 -23.88 21.61 -2.75
C ASN A 277 -22.97 22.81 -2.38
N ARG A 278 -21.78 22.55 -1.83
CA ARG A 278 -20.82 23.59 -1.39
C ARG A 278 -19.39 23.17 -1.67
N GLU A 279 -18.46 24.09 -1.47
CA GLU A 279 -17.03 23.81 -1.56
C GLU A 279 -16.54 22.89 -0.42
N LYS A 280 -15.49 22.12 -0.72
CA LYS A 280 -14.82 21.28 0.27
C LYS A 280 -14.07 22.11 1.30
N THR A 281 -13.97 21.56 2.50
CA THR A 281 -13.22 22.16 3.61
C THR A 281 -12.28 21.11 4.21
N ALA A 282 -11.01 21.48 4.41
CA ALA A 282 -10.05 20.58 5.07
C ALA A 282 -10.43 20.39 6.54
N LEU A 283 -10.31 19.16 7.03
CA LEU A 283 -10.44 18.85 8.45
C LEU A 283 -9.13 19.19 9.18
N PRO A 284 -9.16 19.54 10.47
CA PRO A 284 -8.04 20.16 11.19
C PRO A 284 -6.99 19.13 11.65
N PHE A 285 -6.62 18.17 10.81
CA PHE A 285 -5.52 17.24 11.10
C PHE A 285 -4.17 17.92 10.91
N PRO A 286 -3.10 17.48 11.62
CA PRO A 286 -1.76 18.02 11.46
C PRO A 286 -1.22 17.87 10.03
N ASP A 287 -0.16 18.65 9.71
CA ASP A 287 0.59 18.47 8.46
C ASP A 287 1.25 17.09 8.39
N GLY A 288 1.21 16.46 7.22
CA GLY A 288 1.72 15.13 6.96
C GLY A 288 0.78 14.32 6.07
N THR A 289 0.56 13.07 6.41
CA THR A 289 -0.24 12.16 5.60
C THR A 289 -1.32 11.47 6.42
N ILE A 290 -2.57 11.58 5.96
CA ILE A 290 -3.68 10.73 6.39
C ILE A 290 -3.57 9.42 5.62
N LEU A 291 -3.26 8.32 6.33
CA LEU A 291 -3.13 6.99 5.76
C LEU A 291 -4.48 6.25 5.68
N PHE A 292 -5.29 6.38 6.70
CA PHE A 292 -6.64 5.83 6.79
C PHE A 292 -7.54 6.74 7.59
N PHE A 293 -8.85 6.70 7.33
CA PHE A 293 -9.85 7.40 8.12
C PHE A 293 -11.16 6.62 8.16
N LYS A 294 -11.98 6.86 9.15
CA LYS A 294 -13.31 6.27 9.30
C LYS A 294 -14.24 7.22 10.03
N GLY A 295 -15.44 7.41 9.50
CA GLY A 295 -16.52 8.15 10.17
C GLY A 295 -17.45 7.22 10.95
N SER A 296 -18.01 7.72 12.05
CA SER A 296 -19.13 7.04 12.74
C SER A 296 -20.42 7.14 11.93
N LYS A 297 -21.33 6.15 12.05
CA LYS A 297 -22.62 6.15 11.32
C LYS A 297 -23.52 7.33 11.72
N ASP A 298 -23.40 7.82 12.94
CA ASP A 298 -24.17 8.98 13.42
C ASP A 298 -23.60 10.33 12.90
N GLY A 299 -22.49 10.29 12.17
CA GLY A 299 -21.83 11.45 11.57
C GLY A 299 -21.20 12.42 12.57
N LYS A 300 -21.04 12.03 13.85
CA LYS A 300 -20.50 12.92 14.89
C LYS A 300 -19.00 12.83 15.07
N THR A 301 -18.39 11.72 14.63
CA THR A 301 -16.98 11.44 14.88
C THR A 301 -16.29 10.96 13.61
N ILE A 302 -15.07 11.43 13.39
CA ILE A 302 -14.16 10.87 12.39
C ILE A 302 -12.83 10.57 13.05
N VAL A 303 -12.28 9.40 12.79
CA VAL A 303 -10.92 9.02 13.21
C VAL A 303 -10.03 8.94 12.00
N ALA A 304 -8.76 9.30 12.16
CA ALA A 304 -7.76 9.19 11.09
C ALA A 304 -6.42 8.71 11.64
N LEU A 305 -5.79 7.79 10.92
CA LEU A 305 -4.40 7.42 11.10
C LEU A 305 -3.54 8.43 10.35
N HIS A 306 -2.69 9.12 11.07
CA HIS A 306 -1.83 10.19 10.57
C HIS A 306 -0.37 9.92 10.92
N SER A 307 0.54 10.36 10.06
CA SER A 307 1.97 10.45 10.34
C SER A 307 2.67 11.43 9.39
N SER A 308 3.99 11.65 9.62
CA SER A 308 4.90 12.23 8.64
C SER A 308 6.21 11.48 8.65
N LEU A 309 7.11 11.68 7.69
CA LEU A 309 8.45 11.05 7.67
C LEU A 309 9.27 11.31 8.94
N SER A 310 8.96 12.35 9.70
CA SER A 310 9.60 12.68 10.97
C SER A 310 8.68 12.57 12.19
N SER A 311 7.44 12.08 12.02
CA SER A 311 6.46 11.88 13.10
C SER A 311 5.80 10.52 12.98
N PRO A 312 5.99 9.62 13.95
CA PRO A 312 5.40 8.28 13.94
C PRO A 312 3.87 8.28 13.87
N HIS A 313 3.32 7.10 13.57
CA HIS A 313 1.88 6.87 13.48
C HIS A 313 1.13 7.32 14.73
N CYS A 314 0.07 8.07 14.55
CA CYS A 314 -0.86 8.46 15.59
C CYS A 314 -2.30 8.43 15.05
N ILE A 315 -3.21 7.82 15.78
CA ILE A 315 -4.64 7.89 15.48
C ILE A 315 -5.21 9.11 16.18
N TYR A 316 -5.79 10.00 15.40
CA TYR A 316 -6.49 11.17 15.89
C TYR A 316 -8.00 11.02 15.74
N MET A 317 -8.74 11.70 16.57
CA MET A 317 -10.19 11.84 16.49
C MET A 317 -10.56 13.31 16.35
N ASN A 318 -11.46 13.59 15.42
CA ASN A 318 -12.17 14.87 15.31
C ASN A 318 -13.65 14.64 15.65
N GLU A 319 -14.18 15.42 16.57
CA GLU A 319 -15.62 15.55 16.77
C GLU A 319 -16.13 16.56 15.75
N MET A 320 -17.13 16.15 14.97
CA MET A 320 -17.57 16.92 13.80
C MET A 320 -18.04 18.32 14.20
N GLY A 321 -17.45 19.32 13.55
CA GLY A 321 -17.64 20.73 13.90
C GLY A 321 -16.56 21.31 14.85
N SER A 322 -15.73 20.46 15.46
CA SER A 322 -14.56 20.91 16.22
C SER A 322 -13.46 21.44 15.30
N LYS A 323 -12.80 22.51 15.70
CA LYS A 323 -11.60 23.05 15.03
C LYS A 323 -10.30 22.36 15.46
N THR A 324 -10.37 21.33 16.30
CA THR A 324 -9.21 20.62 16.83
C THR A 324 -9.39 19.12 16.71
N VAL A 325 -8.27 18.40 16.73
CA VAL A 325 -8.23 16.93 16.80
C VAL A 325 -7.59 16.49 18.12
N ARG A 326 -8.00 15.33 18.60
CA ARG A 326 -7.47 14.71 19.81
C ARG A 326 -6.76 13.40 19.47
N PRO A 327 -5.51 13.21 19.95
CA PRO A 327 -4.84 11.92 19.78
C PRO A 327 -5.53 10.84 20.64
N LEU A 328 -5.76 9.67 20.03
CA LEU A 328 -6.29 8.47 20.69
C LEU A 328 -5.16 7.52 21.10
N THR A 329 -4.09 7.44 20.31
CA THR A 329 -2.93 6.59 20.62
C THR A 329 -1.79 7.43 21.22
N SER A 330 -0.90 6.75 21.98
CA SER A 330 0.21 7.41 22.62
C SER A 330 1.19 7.98 21.58
N ARG A 331 1.69 9.18 21.87
CA ARG A 331 2.81 9.82 21.14
C ARG A 331 4.12 9.75 21.94
N LYS A 332 4.12 9.06 23.08
CA LYS A 332 5.32 8.91 23.90
C LYS A 332 6.12 7.72 23.39
N TYR A 333 7.15 7.99 22.62
CA TYR A 333 8.13 7.03 22.15
C TYR A 333 9.43 7.21 22.94
N LYS A 334 10.24 6.13 23.00
CA LYS A 334 11.60 6.22 23.59
C LYS A 334 12.54 7.10 22.74
N VAL A 335 12.22 7.27 21.46
CA VAL A 335 12.96 8.10 20.52
C VAL A 335 12.55 9.55 20.67
N ASN A 336 13.54 10.45 20.80
CA ASN A 336 13.29 11.89 20.73
C ASN A 336 13.08 12.30 19.25
N PRO A 337 11.88 12.78 18.85
CA PRO A 337 11.62 13.16 17.46
C PRO A 337 12.53 14.29 16.93
N ALA A 338 13.11 15.10 17.81
CA ALA A 338 14.06 16.16 17.41
C ALA A 338 15.38 15.60 16.85
N LYS A 339 15.68 14.32 17.11
CA LYS A 339 16.87 13.61 16.58
C LYS A 339 16.63 12.94 15.23
N LEU A 340 15.38 12.83 14.79
CA LEU A 340 15.05 12.25 13.51
C LEU A 340 15.51 13.15 12.36
N ALA A 341 15.91 12.54 11.25
CA ALA A 341 16.21 13.29 10.04
C ALA A 341 14.96 14.06 9.59
N LYS A 342 15.16 15.32 9.23
CA LYS A 342 14.09 16.19 8.72
C LYS A 342 14.06 16.07 7.20
N PRO A 343 13.02 15.45 6.62
CA PRO A 343 12.91 15.30 5.18
C PRO A 343 12.67 16.65 4.50
N LYS A 344 13.19 16.76 3.28
CA LYS A 344 12.96 17.93 2.40
C LYS A 344 12.36 17.43 1.09
N PRO A 345 11.25 18.01 0.60
CA PRO A 345 10.81 17.76 -0.75
C PRO A 345 11.81 18.36 -1.74
N VAL A 346 12.19 17.60 -2.74
CA VAL A 346 13.10 18.06 -3.81
C VAL A 346 12.53 17.67 -5.17
N TRP A 347 12.95 18.40 -6.20
CA TRP A 347 12.60 18.12 -7.58
C TRP A 347 13.87 18.06 -8.41
N TYR A 348 13.97 17.07 -9.29
CA TYR A 348 15.04 16.98 -10.27
C TYR A 348 14.47 16.63 -11.65
N LYS A 349 15.28 16.81 -12.68
CA LYS A 349 14.88 16.46 -14.05
C LYS A 349 15.42 15.09 -14.42
N SER A 350 14.58 14.26 -15.01
CA SER A 350 14.97 13.04 -15.69
C SER A 350 15.75 13.33 -16.97
N SER A 351 16.24 12.30 -17.65
CA SER A 351 17.01 12.41 -18.89
C SER A 351 16.23 13.06 -20.04
N ASP A 352 14.92 12.89 -20.05
CA ASP A 352 13.98 13.48 -21.02
C ASP A 352 13.40 14.84 -20.58
N GLY A 353 13.84 15.37 -19.43
CA GLY A 353 13.38 16.65 -18.89
C GLY A 353 12.17 16.58 -17.98
N LEU A 354 11.55 15.38 -17.81
CA LEU A 354 10.43 15.18 -16.88
C LEU A 354 10.84 15.56 -15.45
N LYS A 355 10.00 16.32 -14.75
CA LYS A 355 10.24 16.71 -13.35
C LYS A 355 9.81 15.58 -12.42
N ILE A 356 10.74 15.10 -11.61
CA ILE A 356 10.53 14.03 -10.64
C ILE A 356 10.57 14.60 -9.22
N HIS A 357 9.53 14.33 -8.45
CA HIS A 357 9.47 14.64 -7.02
C HIS A 357 10.18 13.57 -6.21
N ALA A 358 10.88 13.95 -5.15
CA ALA A 358 11.51 13.03 -4.21
C ALA A 358 11.56 13.62 -2.80
N TRP A 359 11.65 12.74 -1.81
CA TRP A 359 11.99 13.10 -0.44
C TRP A 359 13.49 12.92 -0.22
N TYR A 360 14.19 14.00 0.17
CA TYR A 360 15.59 13.97 0.55
C TYR A 360 15.71 14.00 2.08
N LEU A 361 16.31 12.97 2.65
CA LEU A 361 16.68 12.91 4.06
C LEU A 361 18.20 13.07 4.16
N PRO A 362 18.73 14.12 4.82
CA PRO A 362 20.17 14.24 5.07
C PRO A 362 20.63 13.11 5.98
N ALA A 363 21.91 12.73 5.90
CA ALA A 363 22.45 11.77 6.85
C ALA A 363 22.38 12.32 8.27
N GLY A 364 21.90 11.51 9.21
CA GLY A 364 21.76 11.88 10.61
C GLY A 364 23.09 12.01 11.36
N ARG A 365 24.19 11.54 10.77
CA ARG A 365 25.58 11.59 11.28
C ARG A 365 26.58 11.41 10.13
N GLY A 366 27.85 11.59 10.43
CA GLY A 366 28.96 11.36 9.51
C GLY A 366 29.66 12.66 9.11
N GLN A 367 30.80 12.50 8.46
CA GLN A 367 31.58 13.61 7.90
C GLN A 367 31.10 13.92 6.46
N ILE A 368 31.29 15.13 6.01
CA ILE A 368 31.06 15.53 4.63
C ILE A 368 32.38 15.33 3.86
N PRO A 369 32.33 14.75 2.64
CA PRO A 369 31.15 14.29 1.90
C PRO A 369 30.57 12.96 2.44
N GLN A 370 29.24 12.81 2.37
CA GLN A 370 28.48 11.68 2.91
C GLN A 370 28.15 10.65 1.83
N PRO A 371 28.10 9.35 2.14
CA PRO A 371 27.53 8.35 1.26
C PRO A 371 26.02 8.59 1.11
N ALA A 372 25.44 8.09 0.01
CA ALA A 372 24.01 8.25 -0.24
C ALA A 372 23.35 6.96 -0.73
N VAL A 373 22.05 6.88 -0.54
CA VAL A 373 21.19 5.81 -1.03
C VAL A 373 20.06 6.42 -1.86
N VAL A 374 19.88 5.93 -3.07
CA VAL A 374 18.63 6.12 -3.82
C VAL A 374 17.67 5.00 -3.41
N TRP A 375 16.47 5.40 -3.01
CA TRP A 375 15.40 4.51 -2.57
C TRP A 375 14.22 4.57 -3.55
N PRO A 376 14.14 3.66 -4.54
CA PRO A 376 12.93 3.46 -5.33
C PRO A 376 11.90 2.70 -4.49
N HIS A 377 10.66 3.20 -4.46
CA HIS A 377 9.57 2.53 -3.76
C HIS A 377 9.08 1.27 -4.49
N GLY A 378 8.35 0.41 -3.78
CA GLY A 378 7.64 -0.73 -4.35
C GLY A 378 6.40 -0.29 -5.16
N GLY A 379 5.68 -1.23 -5.72
CA GLY A 379 4.47 -0.97 -6.50
C GLY A 379 4.51 -1.68 -7.86
N PRO A 380 4.67 -0.99 -9.02
CA PRO A 380 5.07 0.41 -9.25
C PRO A 380 4.01 1.46 -8.93
N THR A 381 2.72 1.13 -9.00
CA THR A 381 1.59 2.04 -8.79
C THR A 381 1.43 2.35 -7.28
N TYR A 382 2.35 3.14 -6.77
CA TYR A 382 2.44 3.58 -5.38
C TYR A 382 3.17 4.94 -5.32
N GLN A 383 3.45 5.47 -4.14
CA GLN A 383 4.35 6.63 -3.95
C GLN A 383 5.00 6.60 -2.57
N THR A 384 6.16 7.21 -2.44
CA THR A 384 6.73 7.55 -1.12
C THR A 384 6.02 8.78 -0.58
N TYR A 385 5.15 8.57 0.40
CA TYR A 385 4.43 9.63 1.09
C TYR A 385 5.30 10.35 2.13
N ASP A 386 4.90 11.57 2.53
CA ASP A 386 5.33 12.16 3.80
C ASP A 386 4.64 11.41 4.97
N ALA A 387 5.04 10.16 5.18
CA ALA A 387 4.50 9.27 6.20
C ALA A 387 5.64 8.58 6.96
N TRP A 388 5.38 8.15 8.19
CA TRP A 388 6.38 7.49 9.01
C TRP A 388 6.91 6.23 8.32
N ASP A 389 8.21 6.25 8.06
CA ASP A 389 8.93 5.15 7.45
C ASP A 389 10.21 4.89 8.26
N PRO A 390 10.24 3.82 9.09
CA PRO A 390 11.40 3.46 9.87
C PRO A 390 12.60 3.05 9.01
N PHE A 391 12.37 2.62 7.76
CA PHE A 391 13.43 2.22 6.83
C PHE A 391 14.24 3.43 6.38
N LEU A 392 13.58 4.47 5.85
CA LEU A 392 14.24 5.69 5.41
C LEU A 392 14.97 6.39 6.57
N GLN A 393 14.33 6.45 7.74
CA GLN A 393 14.98 6.98 8.94
C GLN A 393 16.18 6.14 9.37
N SER A 394 16.12 4.82 9.30
CA SER A 394 17.23 3.93 9.67
C SER A 394 18.44 4.11 8.75
N ILE A 395 18.25 4.22 7.45
CA ILE A 395 19.32 4.49 6.49
C ILE A 395 19.96 5.83 6.82
N SER A 396 19.14 6.88 7.00
CA SER A 396 19.61 8.23 7.34
C SER A 396 20.39 8.26 8.67
N GLN A 397 19.84 7.66 9.74
CA GLN A 397 20.50 7.59 11.05
C GLN A 397 21.77 6.74 11.05
N SER A 398 21.94 5.88 10.04
CA SER A 398 23.13 5.04 9.86
C SER A 398 24.28 5.73 9.09
N GLY A 399 24.09 7.00 8.70
CA GLY A 399 25.13 7.83 8.09
C GLY A 399 25.03 7.97 6.58
N PHE A 400 23.91 7.62 5.96
CA PHE A 400 23.65 7.82 4.54
C PHE A 400 22.64 8.95 4.32
N ALA A 401 22.86 9.81 3.35
CA ALA A 401 21.79 10.62 2.80
C ALA A 401 20.84 9.72 1.99
N VAL A 402 19.54 10.00 2.00
CA VAL A 402 18.55 9.19 1.28
C VAL A 402 17.77 10.06 0.30
N LEU A 403 17.62 9.58 -0.92
CA LEU A 403 16.74 10.14 -1.93
C LEU A 403 15.65 9.12 -2.26
N ALA A 404 14.44 9.31 -1.72
CA ALA A 404 13.29 8.47 -1.99
C ALA A 404 12.48 9.10 -3.14
N SER A 405 12.63 8.55 -4.35
CA SER A 405 12.08 9.11 -5.57
C SER A 405 10.67 8.61 -5.86
N ASN A 406 9.80 9.53 -6.29
CA ASN A 406 8.51 9.22 -6.90
C ASN A 406 8.68 9.28 -8.42
N PHE A 407 9.22 8.21 -9.00
CA PHE A 407 9.48 8.06 -10.43
C PHE A 407 8.16 7.96 -11.22
N ARG A 408 8.21 8.14 -12.56
CA ARG A 408 7.01 7.91 -13.40
C ARG A 408 6.40 6.54 -13.13
N GLY A 409 5.07 6.47 -13.11
CA GLY A 409 4.33 5.31 -12.60
C GLY A 409 3.81 5.52 -11.17
N SER A 410 4.37 6.48 -10.42
CA SER A 410 3.89 6.79 -9.06
C SER A 410 2.49 7.42 -9.08
N THR A 411 1.70 7.13 -8.02
CA THR A 411 0.39 7.77 -7.78
C THR A 411 0.55 9.18 -7.21
N GLY A 412 -0.53 9.99 -7.24
CA GLY A 412 -0.57 11.32 -6.64
C GLY A 412 -0.06 12.46 -7.53
N TYR A 413 0.21 12.16 -8.82
CA TYR A 413 0.70 13.12 -9.83
C TYR A 413 -0.16 13.14 -11.10
N GLY A 414 -1.36 12.58 -11.05
CA GLY A 414 -2.29 12.44 -12.17
C GLY A 414 -2.14 11.11 -12.93
N ALA A 415 -3.20 10.77 -13.66
CA ALA A 415 -3.27 9.51 -14.40
C ALA A 415 -2.22 9.43 -15.52
N GLU A 416 -1.90 10.56 -16.17
CA GLU A 416 -0.86 10.61 -17.20
C GLU A 416 0.49 10.17 -16.61
N PHE A 417 0.95 10.78 -15.53
CA PHE A 417 2.21 10.44 -14.86
C PHE A 417 2.22 9.00 -14.36
N ARG A 418 1.12 8.55 -13.74
CA ARG A 418 0.96 7.17 -13.27
C ARG A 418 1.05 6.15 -14.40
N ASN A 419 0.52 6.46 -15.57
CA ASN A 419 0.47 5.54 -16.71
C ASN A 419 1.73 5.58 -17.58
N MET A 420 2.70 6.48 -17.34
CA MET A 420 3.92 6.63 -18.16
C MET A 420 4.84 5.41 -18.13
N ASN A 421 4.74 4.54 -17.14
CA ASN A 421 5.53 3.31 -17.10
C ASN A 421 4.80 2.08 -17.65
N LEU A 422 3.53 2.18 -18.04
CA LEU A 422 2.81 1.08 -18.68
C LEU A 422 3.48 0.74 -20.02
N SER A 423 3.74 -0.55 -20.23
CA SER A 423 4.53 -1.09 -21.34
C SER A 423 5.98 -0.58 -21.40
N ASP A 424 6.47 0.06 -20.31
CA ASP A 424 7.84 0.59 -20.22
C ASP A 424 8.52 0.38 -18.86
N LEU A 425 8.06 -0.56 -18.07
CA LEU A 425 8.65 -0.92 -16.77
C LEU A 425 10.15 -1.15 -16.87
N GLY A 426 10.97 -0.54 -15.98
CA GLY A 426 12.41 -0.62 -16.05
C GLY A 426 13.01 0.10 -17.28
N GLY A 427 12.23 0.98 -17.88
CA GLY A 427 12.62 1.90 -18.95
C GLY A 427 12.73 3.35 -18.46
N GLY A 428 11.71 4.18 -18.73
CA GLY A 428 11.70 5.58 -18.32
C GLY A 428 11.75 5.77 -16.79
N ASP A 429 11.08 4.90 -16.03
CA ASP A 429 11.11 4.90 -14.57
C ASP A 429 12.52 4.57 -14.02
N LEU A 430 13.28 3.68 -14.67
CA LEU A 430 14.69 3.44 -14.36
C LEU A 430 15.53 4.70 -14.61
N GLU A 431 15.31 5.40 -15.74
CA GLU A 431 16.03 6.64 -16.03
C GLU A 431 15.73 7.73 -14.99
N ASP A 432 14.51 7.79 -14.45
CA ASP A 432 14.15 8.69 -13.36
C ASP A 432 14.96 8.39 -12.08
N VAL A 433 15.10 7.12 -11.72
CA VAL A 433 15.91 6.66 -10.57
C VAL A 433 17.38 6.97 -10.77
N VAL A 434 17.91 6.72 -11.96
CA VAL A 434 19.29 7.05 -12.37
C VAL A 434 19.55 8.57 -12.33
N ALA A 435 18.58 9.36 -12.80
CA ALA A 435 18.66 10.82 -12.71
C ALA A 435 18.70 11.31 -11.25
N GLY A 436 18.01 10.63 -10.35
CA GLY A 436 18.09 10.86 -8.90
C GLY A 436 19.51 10.64 -8.35
N ALA A 437 20.19 9.56 -8.75
CA ALA A 437 21.59 9.32 -8.39
C ALA A 437 22.51 10.42 -8.94
N LYS A 438 22.32 10.84 -10.20
CA LYS A 438 23.06 11.94 -10.80
C LYS A 438 22.78 13.29 -10.13
N TRP A 439 21.57 13.50 -9.63
CA TRP A 439 21.22 14.68 -8.84
C TRP A 439 21.97 14.67 -7.50
N LEU A 440 22.00 13.53 -6.77
CA LEU A 440 22.79 13.37 -5.55
C LEU A 440 24.29 13.65 -5.78
N ALA A 441 24.85 13.10 -6.86
CA ALA A 441 26.27 13.28 -7.19
C ALA A 441 26.70 14.75 -7.42
N LYS A 442 25.74 15.66 -7.66
CA LYS A 442 25.98 17.12 -7.81
C LYS A 442 25.90 17.87 -6.48
N GLN A 443 25.43 17.23 -5.40
CA GLN A 443 25.37 17.88 -4.09
C GLN A 443 26.76 17.88 -3.44
N ARG A 444 27.20 19.00 -2.92
CA ARG A 444 28.56 19.16 -2.33
C ARG A 444 28.78 18.27 -1.10
N GLU A 445 27.71 17.98 -0.39
CA GLU A 445 27.71 17.12 0.79
C GLU A 445 27.76 15.62 0.47
N ILE A 446 27.65 15.21 -0.79
CA ILE A 446 27.57 13.80 -1.18
C ILE A 446 28.88 13.30 -1.80
N ASP A 447 29.36 12.17 -1.31
CA ASP A 447 30.45 11.40 -1.96
C ASP A 447 29.89 10.66 -3.17
N LYS A 448 30.14 11.20 -4.36
CA LYS A 448 29.67 10.63 -5.63
C LYS A 448 30.15 9.21 -5.90
N SER A 449 31.25 8.78 -5.26
CA SER A 449 31.79 7.41 -5.38
C SER A 449 31.09 6.42 -4.46
N LYS A 450 30.24 6.89 -3.54
CA LYS A 450 29.54 6.09 -2.53
C LYS A 450 28.03 6.25 -2.61
N ILE A 451 27.47 6.25 -3.82
CA ILE A 451 26.03 6.27 -4.04
C ILE A 451 25.58 4.82 -4.28
N ALA A 452 24.73 4.30 -3.41
CA ALA A 452 24.12 2.99 -3.51
C ALA A 452 22.63 3.09 -3.92
N ILE A 453 22.06 1.95 -4.31
CA ILE A 453 20.63 1.80 -4.53
C ILE A 453 20.08 0.72 -3.61
N PHE A 454 18.93 0.99 -2.98
CA PHE A 454 18.31 0.08 -2.03
C PHE A 454 16.79 0.15 -2.19
N GLY A 455 16.14 -0.96 -2.52
CA GLY A 455 14.69 -1.03 -2.68
C GLY A 455 14.13 -2.41 -2.38
N GLY A 456 12.80 -2.46 -2.17
CA GLY A 456 12.06 -3.70 -1.94
C GLY A 456 10.96 -3.91 -2.99
N SER A 457 10.60 -5.17 -3.28
CA SER A 457 9.54 -5.50 -4.26
C SER A 457 9.88 -4.92 -5.64
N TYR A 458 8.99 -4.12 -6.23
CA TYR A 458 9.31 -3.36 -7.43
C TYR A 458 10.55 -2.46 -7.26
N GLY A 459 10.78 -1.88 -6.07
CA GLY A 459 12.03 -1.17 -5.77
C GLY A 459 13.26 -2.08 -5.77
N GLY A 460 13.10 -3.35 -5.37
CA GLY A 460 14.12 -4.40 -5.50
C GLY A 460 14.38 -4.75 -6.96
N TYR A 461 13.33 -4.87 -7.78
CA TYR A 461 13.41 -4.98 -9.22
C TYR A 461 14.18 -3.81 -9.85
N MET A 462 13.81 -2.56 -9.49
CA MET A 462 14.50 -1.35 -9.95
C MET A 462 15.97 -1.35 -9.54
N THR A 463 16.30 -1.85 -8.35
CA THR A 463 17.69 -2.04 -7.91
C THR A 463 18.43 -2.96 -8.87
N LEU A 464 17.89 -4.15 -9.17
CA LEU A 464 18.54 -5.09 -10.08
C LEU A 464 18.58 -4.58 -11.53
N MET A 465 17.53 -3.90 -12.00
CA MET A 465 17.54 -3.25 -13.32
C MET A 465 18.62 -2.17 -13.41
N ALA A 466 18.77 -1.35 -12.38
CA ALA A 466 19.81 -0.34 -12.32
C ALA A 466 21.22 -0.96 -12.38
N LEU A 467 21.48 -2.01 -11.60
CA LEU A 467 22.78 -2.68 -11.57
C LEU A 467 23.08 -3.44 -12.88
N THR A 468 22.05 -3.87 -13.62
CA THR A 468 22.22 -4.60 -14.89
C THR A 468 22.25 -3.68 -16.11
N LYS A 469 21.39 -2.66 -16.16
CA LYS A 469 21.27 -1.77 -17.34
C LYS A 469 22.11 -0.49 -17.24
N ARG A 470 22.49 -0.08 -16.02
CA ARG A 470 23.29 1.14 -15.71
C ARG A 470 24.40 0.83 -14.68
N PRO A 471 25.27 -0.17 -14.95
CA PRO A 471 26.22 -0.72 -13.97
C PRO A 471 27.29 0.27 -13.50
N GLU A 472 27.40 1.43 -14.14
CA GLU A 472 28.38 2.48 -13.82
C GLU A 472 27.85 3.52 -12.82
N VAL A 473 26.56 3.49 -12.49
CA VAL A 473 25.91 4.57 -11.73
C VAL A 473 26.04 4.38 -10.23
N PHE A 474 25.95 3.14 -9.77
CA PHE A 474 25.88 2.81 -8.35
C PHE A 474 27.13 2.06 -7.90
N ALA A 475 27.51 2.27 -6.64
CA ALA A 475 28.67 1.60 -6.03
C ALA A 475 28.29 0.27 -5.33
N ALA A 476 27.03 0.07 -5.00
CA ALA A 476 26.50 -1.16 -4.39
C ALA A 476 24.96 -1.19 -4.53
N GLY A 477 24.37 -2.38 -4.37
CA GLY A 477 22.92 -2.53 -4.35
C GLY A 477 22.41 -3.44 -3.23
N VAL A 478 21.20 -3.14 -2.75
CA VAL A 478 20.43 -4.00 -1.84
C VAL A 478 19.04 -4.18 -2.41
N ALA A 479 18.69 -5.40 -2.78
CA ALA A 479 17.41 -5.76 -3.38
C ALA A 479 16.64 -6.70 -2.44
N PHE A 480 15.61 -6.17 -1.78
CA PHE A 480 14.72 -6.94 -0.94
C PHE A 480 13.57 -7.49 -1.76
N VAL A 481 13.30 -8.79 -1.64
CA VAL A 481 12.20 -9.51 -2.32
C VAL A 481 11.97 -9.03 -3.75
N PRO A 482 13.02 -9.04 -4.62
CA PRO A 482 12.95 -8.44 -5.95
C PRO A 482 12.24 -9.34 -6.97
N ILE A 483 11.65 -8.74 -8.00
CA ILE A 483 11.30 -9.46 -9.22
C ILE A 483 12.56 -9.58 -10.07
N THR A 484 12.93 -10.80 -10.47
CA THR A 484 14.14 -11.08 -11.26
C THR A 484 13.85 -11.56 -12.68
N ASP A 485 12.69 -12.20 -12.89
CA ASP A 485 12.23 -12.71 -14.17
C ASP A 485 10.70 -12.58 -14.26
N TRP A 486 10.22 -11.67 -15.08
CA TRP A 486 8.79 -11.43 -15.26
C TRP A 486 8.06 -12.57 -15.99
N LEU A 487 8.75 -13.33 -16.86
CA LEU A 487 8.13 -14.48 -17.53
C LEU A 487 7.83 -15.60 -16.54
N GLU A 488 8.83 -15.94 -15.73
CA GLU A 488 8.65 -17.01 -14.72
C GLU A 488 7.71 -16.54 -13.59
N SER A 489 7.77 -15.28 -13.18
CA SER A 489 6.83 -14.75 -12.18
C SER A 489 5.39 -14.86 -12.67
N TYR A 490 5.09 -14.45 -13.89
CA TYR A 490 3.76 -14.56 -14.48
C TYR A 490 3.22 -16.01 -14.49
N GLU A 491 4.09 -17.01 -14.75
CA GLU A 491 3.70 -18.43 -14.71
C GLU A 491 3.34 -18.91 -13.29
N LEU A 492 4.01 -18.36 -12.28
CA LEU A 492 3.82 -18.70 -10.86
C LEU A 492 2.68 -17.91 -10.19
N ASP A 493 2.31 -16.77 -10.75
CA ASP A 493 1.32 -15.85 -10.21
C ASP A 493 -0.10 -16.43 -10.19
N ASP A 494 -0.89 -15.96 -9.25
CA ASP A 494 -2.35 -16.20 -9.26
C ASP A 494 -3.06 -15.30 -10.29
N ALA A 495 -4.36 -15.52 -10.47
CA ALA A 495 -5.17 -14.80 -11.46
C ALA A 495 -5.09 -13.26 -11.29
N THR A 496 -4.96 -12.77 -10.06
CA THR A 496 -4.86 -11.32 -9.83
C THR A 496 -3.53 -10.75 -10.30
N PHE A 497 -2.40 -11.35 -9.91
CA PHE A 497 -1.09 -10.84 -10.30
C PHE A 497 -0.86 -10.98 -11.80
N ARG A 498 -1.30 -12.08 -12.41
CA ARG A 498 -1.29 -12.19 -13.89
C ARG A 498 -2.03 -11.04 -14.56
N LYS A 499 -3.22 -10.69 -14.07
CA LYS A 499 -3.98 -9.58 -14.64
C LYS A 499 -3.32 -8.22 -14.43
N MET A 500 -2.69 -8.02 -13.27
CA MET A 500 -1.90 -6.81 -13.00
C MET A 500 -0.67 -6.72 -13.92
N ASP A 501 0.02 -7.84 -14.17
CA ASP A 501 1.15 -7.89 -15.11
C ASP A 501 0.70 -7.58 -16.55
N GLU A 502 -0.44 -8.13 -16.97
CA GLU A 502 -1.02 -7.80 -18.28
C GLU A 502 -1.33 -6.30 -18.42
N GLU A 503 -1.83 -5.66 -17.36
CA GLU A 503 -2.00 -4.20 -17.33
C GLU A 503 -0.66 -3.49 -17.49
N LEU A 504 0.34 -3.88 -16.71
CA LEU A 504 1.67 -3.26 -16.69
C LEU A 504 2.41 -3.41 -18.03
N PHE A 505 2.32 -4.57 -18.67
CA PHE A 505 3.00 -4.88 -19.93
C PHE A 505 2.15 -4.59 -21.19
N GLY A 506 0.87 -4.24 -21.02
CA GLY A 506 -0.06 -4.03 -22.13
C GLY A 506 -0.52 -5.31 -22.79
N GLY A 507 -0.48 -6.44 -22.08
CA GLY A 507 -0.95 -7.77 -22.49
C GLY A 507 -0.10 -8.92 -21.96
N PRO A 508 -0.56 -10.16 -22.13
CA PRO A 508 0.10 -11.36 -21.63
C PRO A 508 1.42 -11.68 -22.36
N PRO A 509 2.27 -12.56 -21.77
CA PRO A 509 3.56 -12.95 -22.35
C PRO A 509 3.50 -13.48 -23.79
N GLU A 510 2.41 -14.16 -24.18
CA GLU A 510 2.23 -14.69 -25.54
C GLU A 510 2.22 -13.57 -26.59
N LYS A 511 1.75 -12.36 -26.20
CA LYS A 511 1.67 -11.19 -27.08
C LYS A 511 2.84 -10.21 -26.90
N LYS A 512 3.53 -10.24 -25.75
CA LYS A 512 4.53 -9.23 -25.35
C LYS A 512 5.87 -9.85 -24.92
N ARG A 513 6.19 -11.08 -25.37
CA ARG A 513 7.33 -11.89 -24.89
C ARG A 513 8.65 -11.14 -24.86
N GLU A 514 8.98 -10.39 -25.91
CA GLU A 514 10.24 -9.65 -25.98
C GLU A 514 10.30 -8.51 -24.95
N LEU A 515 9.16 -7.86 -24.65
CA LEU A 515 9.11 -6.84 -23.61
C LEU A 515 9.33 -7.47 -22.23
N TYR A 516 8.64 -8.57 -21.91
CA TYR A 516 8.86 -9.29 -20.64
C TYR A 516 10.32 -9.72 -20.48
N ARG A 517 10.96 -10.24 -21.55
CA ARG A 517 12.39 -10.61 -21.53
C ARG A 517 13.31 -9.41 -21.33
N ASP A 518 13.11 -8.31 -22.07
CA ASP A 518 13.94 -7.12 -21.95
C ASP A 518 13.81 -6.45 -20.57
N ARG A 519 12.67 -6.59 -19.94
CA ARG A 519 12.41 -6.04 -18.61
C ARG A 519 12.75 -6.99 -17.46
N SER A 520 13.26 -8.19 -17.73
CA SER A 520 13.69 -9.17 -16.72
C SER A 520 15.18 -9.08 -16.43
N PRO A 521 15.60 -8.64 -15.21
CA PRO A 521 17.02 -8.49 -14.84
C PRO A 521 17.87 -9.73 -15.07
N ILE A 522 17.29 -10.93 -14.95
CA ILE A 522 17.99 -12.21 -15.15
C ILE A 522 18.69 -12.31 -16.51
N ASN A 523 18.17 -11.65 -17.54
CA ASN A 523 18.75 -11.67 -18.87
C ASN A 523 20.01 -10.80 -19.02
N PHE A 524 20.31 -9.98 -18.01
CA PHE A 524 21.41 -9.04 -18.03
C PHE A 524 22.35 -9.18 -16.82
N VAL A 525 22.24 -10.25 -16.05
CA VAL A 525 23.02 -10.48 -14.83
C VAL A 525 24.53 -10.38 -15.06
N SER A 526 25.02 -10.75 -16.26
CA SER A 526 26.43 -10.64 -16.63
C SER A 526 26.97 -9.21 -16.70
N LYS A 527 26.11 -8.22 -16.72
CA LYS A 527 26.51 -6.80 -16.75
C LYS A 527 26.72 -6.18 -15.37
N ILE A 528 26.33 -6.86 -14.28
CA ILE A 528 26.53 -6.35 -12.93
C ILE A 528 28.04 -6.23 -12.63
N LYS A 529 28.46 -5.07 -12.12
CA LYS A 529 29.87 -4.77 -11.83
C LYS A 529 30.14 -4.54 -10.34
N VAL A 530 29.10 -4.32 -9.54
CA VAL A 530 29.22 -3.90 -8.13
C VAL A 530 28.60 -4.93 -7.21
N PRO A 531 29.03 -5.01 -5.95
CA PRO A 531 28.48 -5.95 -4.99
C PRO A 531 26.97 -5.76 -4.76
N VAL A 532 26.24 -6.86 -4.59
CA VAL A 532 24.79 -6.86 -4.37
C VAL A 532 24.39 -7.79 -3.24
N LEU A 533 23.50 -7.31 -2.36
CA LEU A 533 22.76 -8.14 -1.41
C LEU A 533 21.34 -8.36 -1.95
N ILE A 534 20.88 -9.60 -1.91
CA ILE A 534 19.52 -9.99 -2.29
C ILE A 534 18.90 -10.71 -1.10
N THR A 535 17.64 -10.38 -0.75
CA THR A 535 16.87 -11.14 0.22
C THR A 535 15.60 -11.71 -0.41
N ALA A 536 15.07 -12.78 0.18
CA ALA A 536 13.80 -13.38 -0.24
C ALA A 536 13.05 -13.95 0.96
N GLY A 537 11.72 -13.90 0.93
CA GLY A 537 10.86 -14.69 1.79
C GLY A 537 10.56 -16.04 1.12
N ARG A 538 10.66 -17.16 1.87
CA ARG A 538 10.37 -18.48 1.31
C ARG A 538 8.94 -18.62 0.80
N ASN A 539 8.02 -17.97 1.50
CA ASN A 539 6.58 -18.07 1.25
C ASN A 539 6.02 -16.86 0.47
N ASP A 540 6.89 -16.07 -0.16
CA ASP A 540 6.49 -14.87 -0.90
C ASP A 540 5.70 -15.25 -2.18
N PRO A 541 4.39 -14.93 -2.25
CA PRO A 541 3.60 -15.23 -3.43
C PRO A 541 3.55 -14.08 -4.45
N ARG A 542 4.18 -12.92 -4.14
CA ARG A 542 4.23 -11.75 -5.02
C ARG A 542 5.53 -11.67 -5.80
N CYS A 543 6.63 -12.08 -5.15
CA CYS A 543 7.95 -12.19 -5.74
C CYS A 543 8.48 -13.58 -5.43
N PRO A 544 8.02 -14.61 -6.18
CA PRO A 544 8.35 -16.00 -5.89
C PRO A 544 9.86 -16.24 -5.82
N ILE A 545 10.28 -17.10 -4.89
CA ILE A 545 11.71 -17.31 -4.64
C ILE A 545 12.43 -18.01 -5.78
N GLN A 546 11.74 -18.82 -6.60
CA GLN A 546 12.34 -19.63 -7.66
C GLN A 546 13.09 -18.79 -8.71
N PRO A 547 12.52 -17.70 -9.31
CA PRO A 547 13.27 -16.81 -10.19
C PRO A 547 14.44 -16.13 -9.48
N ILE A 548 14.30 -15.80 -8.19
CA ILE A 548 15.39 -15.17 -7.40
C ILE A 548 16.55 -16.15 -7.23
N GLU A 549 16.30 -17.41 -6.88
CA GLU A 549 17.32 -18.45 -6.75
C GLU A 549 18.06 -18.70 -8.09
N LYS A 550 17.35 -18.64 -9.22
CA LYS A 550 17.99 -18.74 -10.56
C LYS A 550 18.91 -17.55 -10.84
N PHE A 551 18.48 -16.34 -10.47
CA PHE A 551 19.31 -15.14 -10.59
C PHE A 551 20.59 -15.25 -9.73
N VAL A 552 20.47 -15.66 -8.50
CA VAL A 552 21.59 -15.86 -7.56
C VAL A 552 22.53 -16.97 -8.04
N LYS A 553 22.00 -18.07 -8.61
CA LYS A 553 22.80 -19.13 -9.21
C LYS A 553 23.71 -18.58 -10.31
N ARG A 554 23.19 -17.71 -11.19
CA ARG A 554 24.01 -17.07 -12.23
C ARG A 554 25.11 -16.18 -11.65
N LEU A 555 24.83 -15.42 -10.58
CA LEU A 555 25.85 -14.63 -9.88
C LEU A 555 26.96 -15.52 -9.32
N LYS A 556 26.62 -16.69 -8.74
CA LYS A 556 27.59 -17.70 -8.25
C LYS A 556 28.46 -18.25 -9.37
N GLU A 557 27.85 -18.65 -10.50
CA GLU A 557 28.56 -19.17 -11.69
C GLU A 557 29.58 -18.18 -12.23
N MET A 558 29.26 -16.88 -12.18
CA MET A 558 30.12 -15.78 -12.57
C MET A 558 31.16 -15.41 -11.50
N LYS A 559 31.12 -16.02 -10.31
CA LYS A 559 31.93 -15.62 -9.15
C LYS A 559 31.78 -14.14 -8.78
N HIS A 560 30.60 -13.55 -9.06
CA HIS A 560 30.34 -12.16 -8.75
C HIS A 560 30.13 -11.96 -7.24
N PRO A 561 30.70 -10.89 -6.61
CA PRO A 561 30.50 -10.59 -5.20
C PRO A 561 29.02 -10.33 -4.88
N HIS A 562 28.40 -11.24 -4.13
CA HIS A 562 27.01 -11.13 -3.68
C HIS A 562 26.79 -11.79 -2.33
N GLU A 563 25.74 -11.35 -1.64
CA GLU A 563 25.18 -12.05 -0.48
C GLU A 563 23.72 -12.38 -0.80
N PHE A 564 23.25 -13.56 -0.38
CA PHE A 564 21.86 -14.00 -0.54
C PHE A 564 21.32 -14.53 0.78
N ILE A 565 20.17 -14.00 1.21
CA ILE A 565 19.54 -14.34 2.48
C ILE A 565 18.08 -14.71 2.22
N VAL A 566 17.67 -15.86 2.75
CA VAL A 566 16.29 -16.33 2.72
C VAL A 566 15.74 -16.36 4.14
N ASP A 567 14.57 -15.76 4.36
CA ASP A 567 13.81 -16.01 5.59
C ASP A 567 12.79 -17.13 5.33
N GLU A 568 13.00 -18.28 5.96
CA GLU A 568 12.23 -19.50 5.71
C GLU A 568 10.77 -19.44 6.21
N LYS A 569 10.43 -18.42 7.02
CA LYS A 569 9.11 -18.25 7.65
C LYS A 569 8.45 -16.93 7.32
N GLU A 570 8.94 -16.22 6.33
CA GLU A 570 8.38 -14.94 5.90
C GLU A 570 7.90 -15.02 4.45
N GLY A 571 6.92 -14.16 4.14
CA GLY A 571 6.45 -13.89 2.80
C GLY A 571 7.01 -12.58 2.26
N HIS A 572 6.15 -11.79 1.60
CA HIS A 572 6.56 -10.57 0.93
C HIS A 572 6.96 -9.44 1.88
N VAL A 573 6.20 -9.24 2.96
CA VAL A 573 6.49 -8.24 4.01
C VAL A 573 6.15 -8.84 5.37
N SER A 574 7.10 -8.81 6.27
CA SER A 574 6.86 -9.32 7.62
C SER A 574 5.99 -8.36 8.45
N GLY A 575 4.93 -8.90 9.05
CA GLY A 575 4.19 -8.24 10.13
C GLY A 575 4.84 -8.40 11.51
N ARG A 576 6.02 -9.01 11.58
CA ARG A 576 6.82 -9.30 12.79
C ARG A 576 8.00 -8.33 12.87
N VAL A 577 8.14 -7.63 13.99
CA VAL A 577 9.21 -6.63 14.19
C VAL A 577 10.61 -7.26 14.13
N GLY A 578 10.76 -8.47 14.68
CA GLY A 578 12.06 -9.15 14.73
C GLY A 578 12.66 -9.44 13.35
N PRO A 579 11.98 -10.22 12.50
CA PRO A 579 12.41 -10.47 11.12
C PRO A 579 12.65 -9.20 10.33
N LEU A 580 11.67 -8.29 10.31
CA LEU A 580 11.77 -7.03 9.58
C LEU A 580 12.99 -6.19 9.99
N LYS A 581 13.26 -6.09 11.32
CA LYS A 581 14.44 -5.41 11.84
C LYS A 581 15.74 -6.10 11.43
N ARG A 582 15.80 -7.45 11.49
CA ARG A 582 16.99 -8.22 11.08
C ARG A 582 17.32 -7.98 9.61
N GLU A 583 16.35 -8.17 8.75
CA GLU A 583 16.49 -7.98 7.31
C GLU A 583 17.05 -6.59 7.01
N PHE A 584 16.43 -5.56 7.59
CA PHE A 584 16.80 -4.19 7.35
C PHE A 584 18.18 -3.83 7.91
N THR A 585 18.49 -4.31 9.13
CA THR A 585 19.82 -4.13 9.75
C THR A 585 20.90 -4.77 8.89
N THR A 586 20.62 -5.94 8.31
CA THR A 586 21.55 -6.63 7.40
C THR A 586 21.80 -5.80 6.14
N GLY A 587 20.76 -5.27 5.51
CA GLY A 587 20.91 -4.40 4.33
C GLY A 587 21.76 -3.16 4.59
N VAL A 588 21.49 -2.47 5.71
CA VAL A 588 22.27 -1.28 6.11
C VAL A 588 23.73 -1.65 6.43
N ASN A 589 23.95 -2.72 7.19
CA ASN A 589 25.31 -3.17 7.54
C ASN A 589 26.10 -3.63 6.31
N TYR A 590 25.42 -4.28 5.35
CA TYR A 590 26.03 -4.63 4.07
C TYR A 590 26.53 -3.40 3.33
N LEU A 591 25.72 -2.35 3.20
CA LEU A 591 26.14 -1.09 2.57
C LEU A 591 27.28 -0.43 3.35
N LYS A 592 27.23 -0.38 4.68
CA LYS A 592 28.30 0.17 5.51
C LYS A 592 29.63 -0.54 5.25
N LYS A 593 29.63 -1.87 5.26
CA LYS A 593 30.82 -2.69 4.98
C LYS A 593 31.34 -2.46 3.57
N THR A 594 30.45 -2.55 2.57
CA THR A 594 30.82 -2.48 1.15
C THR A 594 31.36 -1.09 0.74
N LEU A 595 30.79 -0.02 1.30
CA LEU A 595 31.18 1.36 0.98
C LEU A 595 32.18 1.97 2.00
N SER A 596 32.67 1.15 2.94
CA SER A 596 33.61 1.60 4.00
C SER A 596 33.06 2.84 4.74
N VAL A 597 31.82 2.71 5.27
CA VAL A 597 31.13 3.75 6.04
C VAL A 597 31.19 3.40 7.54
N GLN A 598 31.69 4.33 8.36
CA GLN A 598 31.81 4.17 9.81
C GLN A 598 30.48 4.27 10.57
#